data_5060e79b82c964fdce6506a7b314a180
#
_entry.id   5060e79b82c964fdce6506a7b314a180
#
_cell.length_a   1.000
_cell.length_b   1.000
_cell.length_c   1.000
_cell.angle_alpha   90.00
_cell.angle_beta   90.00
_cell.angle_gamma   90.00
#
_symmetry.space_group_name_H-M   'P 1'
#
loop_
_entity.id
_entity.type
_entity.pdbx_description
1 polymer ?
#
loop_
_entity_poly.entity_id
_entity_poly.type
_entity_poly.pdbx_seq_one_letter_code
_entity_poly.pdbx_strand_id
1 'polypeptide(L)'
;MIHDDFHALFAGLLAEPLVFANGNGPRPAEQFSTILLTPGVPHPVQHGRVGDDGNRESFASRVVEVQIQCYGPGAWGRADGLALRVHSEAAQASSEALDIGILSVDRIQDVPALVDATHYEERTILDLTCHYVGSYVEWTSWIEAIQGSLVADDLPSVPITTA
;
A
#
# COMPACT_ATOMS: atom_id res chain seq x y z
N MET A 1 7.74 -1.10 -7.37
CA MET A 1 6.62 -2.06 -7.02
C MET A 1 6.18 -1.71 -5.60
N ILE A 2 4.90 -1.77 -5.27
CA ILE A 2 4.36 -1.25 -3.98
C ILE A 2 5.08 -1.80 -2.73
N HIS A 3 5.56 -3.03 -2.73
CA HIS A 3 6.36 -3.59 -1.64
C HIS A 3 7.66 -2.83 -1.42
N ASP A 4 8.33 -2.43 -2.50
CA ASP A 4 9.58 -1.68 -2.42
C ASP A 4 9.32 -0.25 -1.94
N ASP A 5 8.15 0.32 -2.27
CA ASP A 5 7.74 1.66 -1.84
C ASP A 5 7.49 1.67 -0.32
N PHE A 6 6.80 0.65 0.22
CA PHE A 6 6.68 0.47 1.67
C PHE A 6 8.04 0.27 2.35
N HIS A 7 8.90 -0.56 1.76
CA HIS A 7 10.25 -0.76 2.29
C HIS A 7 11.04 0.56 2.30
N ALA A 8 11.00 1.33 1.21
CA ALA A 8 11.71 2.61 1.10
C ALA A 8 11.21 3.62 2.15
N LEU A 9 9.87 3.71 2.34
CA LEU A 9 9.26 4.58 3.33
C LEU A 9 9.80 4.28 4.74
N PHE A 10 9.71 3.03 5.18
CA PHE A 10 10.09 2.66 6.55
C PHE A 10 11.61 2.59 6.75
N ALA A 11 12.38 2.21 5.72
CA ALA A 11 13.83 2.25 5.77
C ALA A 11 14.37 3.67 5.95
N GLY A 12 13.70 4.67 5.37
CA GLY A 12 14.05 6.08 5.57
C GLY A 12 13.78 6.59 6.99
N LEU A 13 12.94 5.89 7.76
CA LEU A 13 12.58 6.25 9.13
C LEU A 13 13.39 5.47 10.20
N LEU A 14 14.12 4.44 9.81
CA LEU A 14 14.94 3.59 10.69
C LEU A 14 16.40 3.95 10.53
N ALA A 15 17.17 3.77 11.59
CA ALA A 15 18.63 3.96 11.57
C ALA A 15 19.35 2.65 11.23
N GLU A 16 18.73 1.51 11.55
CA GLU A 16 19.25 0.17 11.30
C GLU A 16 18.75 -0.39 9.95
N PRO A 17 19.39 -1.45 9.43
CA PRO A 17 18.94 -2.12 8.23
C PRO A 17 17.52 -2.66 8.36
N LEU A 18 16.69 -2.39 7.36
CA LEU A 18 15.36 -2.98 7.21
C LEU A 18 15.41 -4.06 6.11
N VAL A 19 14.90 -5.26 6.41
CA VAL A 19 14.83 -6.36 5.45
C VAL A 19 13.42 -6.94 5.41
N PHE A 20 13.04 -7.57 4.30
CA PHE A 20 11.75 -8.27 4.24
C PHE A 20 11.75 -9.50 5.14
N ALA A 21 10.70 -9.67 5.94
CA ALA A 21 10.55 -10.79 6.88
C ALA A 21 10.58 -12.17 6.19
N ASN A 22 10.09 -12.23 4.94
CA ASN A 22 10.05 -13.45 4.14
C ASN A 22 11.21 -13.54 3.12
N GLY A 23 12.25 -12.72 3.29
CA GLY A 23 13.44 -12.75 2.44
C GLY A 23 14.31 -13.98 2.74
N ASN A 24 14.86 -14.58 1.69
CA ASN A 24 15.81 -15.70 1.81
C ASN A 24 17.27 -15.23 1.99
N GLY A 25 17.48 -13.96 2.33
CA GLY A 25 18.79 -13.39 2.57
C GLY A 25 19.41 -13.83 3.91
N PRO A 26 20.72 -13.67 4.06
CA PRO A 26 21.37 -13.93 5.34
C PRO A 26 20.84 -12.96 6.40
N ARG A 27 20.66 -13.46 7.61
CA ARG A 27 20.28 -12.61 8.74
C ARG A 27 21.37 -11.56 8.99
N PRO A 28 21.04 -10.28 9.15
CA PRO A 28 22.00 -9.27 9.58
C PRO A 28 22.64 -9.63 10.94
N ALA A 29 23.91 -9.28 11.10
CA ALA A 29 24.72 -9.74 12.26
C ALA A 29 24.39 -9.04 13.58
N GLU A 30 23.80 -7.84 13.51
CA GLU A 30 23.54 -6.98 14.68
C GLU A 30 22.07 -6.54 14.73
N GLN A 31 21.85 -5.32 15.21
CA GLN A 31 20.52 -4.73 15.23
C GLN A 31 19.97 -4.56 13.82
N PHE A 32 18.78 -5.06 13.59
CA PHE A 32 18.06 -4.92 12.33
C PHE A 32 16.56 -4.93 12.56
N SER A 33 15.84 -4.51 11.57
CA SER A 33 14.38 -4.60 11.55
C SER A 33 13.90 -5.40 10.35
N THR A 34 12.74 -6.04 10.49
CA THR A 34 12.07 -6.71 9.37
C THR A 34 10.75 -6.06 9.09
N ILE A 35 10.34 -6.07 7.83
CA ILE A 35 9.02 -5.62 7.40
C ILE A 35 8.22 -6.80 6.81
N LEU A 36 6.99 -6.95 7.29
CA LEU A 36 5.99 -7.88 6.75
C LEU A 36 4.76 -7.08 6.33
N LEU A 37 4.33 -7.28 5.10
CA LEU A 37 3.11 -6.67 4.55
C LEU A 37 2.03 -7.74 4.44
N THR A 38 0.92 -7.52 5.11
CA THR A 38 -0.25 -8.41 5.05
C THR A 38 -1.40 -7.65 4.38
N PRO A 39 -1.84 -8.07 3.18
CA PRO A 39 -2.96 -7.45 2.52
C PRO A 39 -4.23 -7.56 3.36
N GLY A 40 -4.90 -6.44 3.59
CA GLY A 40 -6.22 -6.40 4.19
C GLY A 40 -7.34 -6.70 3.17
N VAL A 41 -8.58 -6.51 3.59
CA VAL A 41 -9.75 -6.69 2.71
C VAL A 41 -9.71 -5.67 1.58
N PRO A 42 -9.77 -6.11 0.31
CA PRO A 42 -9.77 -5.18 -0.81
C PRO A 42 -11.09 -4.40 -0.87
N HIS A 43 -11.00 -3.09 -1.05
CA HIS A 43 -12.15 -2.25 -1.33
C HIS A 43 -12.68 -2.47 -2.76
N PRO A 44 -13.96 -2.13 -3.02
CA PRO A 44 -14.54 -2.21 -4.36
C PRO A 44 -13.73 -1.43 -5.39
N VAL A 45 -13.63 -2.00 -6.60
CA VAL A 45 -13.00 -1.33 -7.73
C VAL A 45 -13.92 -0.22 -8.24
N GLN A 46 -13.35 0.95 -8.47
CA GLN A 46 -14.00 2.07 -9.14
C GLN A 46 -13.45 2.17 -10.56
N HIS A 47 -14.34 2.47 -11.49
CA HIS A 47 -13.96 2.65 -12.89
C HIS A 47 -14.00 4.13 -13.23
N GLY A 48 -12.91 4.63 -13.76
CA GLY A 48 -12.83 5.96 -14.33
C GLY A 48 -13.61 6.07 -15.64
N ARG A 49 -13.69 7.29 -16.14
CA ARG A 49 -14.25 7.55 -17.47
C ARG A 49 -13.33 6.97 -18.55
N VAL A 50 -13.90 6.46 -19.63
CA VAL A 50 -13.13 6.11 -20.83
C VAL A 50 -12.57 7.40 -21.44
N GLY A 51 -11.27 7.47 -21.64
CA GLY A 51 -10.61 8.60 -22.28
C GLY A 51 -10.82 8.60 -23.80
N ASP A 52 -10.47 9.71 -24.44
CA ASP A 52 -10.58 9.86 -25.90
C ASP A 52 -9.65 8.89 -26.66
N ASP A 53 -8.68 8.32 -25.97
CA ASP A 53 -7.77 7.27 -26.46
C ASP A 53 -8.32 5.85 -26.32
N GLY A 54 -9.55 5.71 -25.82
CA GLY A 54 -10.18 4.41 -25.56
C GLY A 54 -9.70 3.71 -24.30
N ASN A 55 -8.82 4.32 -23.51
CA ASN A 55 -8.35 3.77 -22.25
C ASN A 55 -9.28 4.11 -21.10
N ARG A 56 -9.42 3.15 -20.18
CA ARG A 56 -10.12 3.35 -18.91
C ARG A 56 -9.21 2.97 -17.76
N GLU A 57 -9.05 3.88 -16.82
CA GLU A 57 -8.39 3.59 -15.57
C GLU A 57 -9.39 2.99 -14.58
N SER A 58 -9.01 1.88 -13.97
CA SER A 58 -9.73 1.25 -12.87
C SER A 58 -8.84 1.32 -11.63
N PHE A 59 -9.39 1.78 -10.52
CA PHE A 59 -8.63 1.97 -9.29
C PHE A 59 -9.40 1.50 -8.07
N ALA A 60 -8.67 1.15 -7.02
CA ALA A 60 -9.26 0.81 -5.74
C ALA A 60 -8.32 1.14 -4.59
N SER A 61 -8.89 1.61 -3.50
CA SER A 61 -8.19 1.71 -2.25
C SER A 61 -7.83 0.32 -1.72
N ARG A 62 -6.65 0.19 -1.16
CA ARG A 62 -6.12 -1.03 -0.56
C ARG A 62 -5.64 -0.72 0.85
N VAL A 63 -6.09 -1.50 1.81
CA VAL A 63 -5.58 -1.45 3.17
C VAL A 63 -4.52 -2.54 3.34
N VAL A 64 -3.44 -2.21 4.00
CA VAL A 64 -2.31 -3.11 4.27
C VAL A 64 -1.97 -3.02 5.74
N GLU A 65 -1.87 -4.15 6.39
CA GLU A 65 -1.26 -4.25 7.71
C GLU A 65 0.25 -4.37 7.54
N VAL A 66 0.97 -3.44 8.13
CA VAL A 66 2.44 -3.38 8.11
C VAL A 66 2.94 -3.77 9.48
N GLN A 67 3.69 -4.85 9.56
CA GLN A 67 4.34 -5.28 10.77
C GLN A 67 5.84 -5.01 10.67
N ILE A 68 6.36 -4.18 11.55
CA ILE A 68 7.80 -3.94 11.71
C ILE A 68 8.26 -4.68 12.96
N GLN A 69 9.28 -5.53 12.82
CA GLN A 69 9.86 -6.24 13.96
C GLN A 69 11.29 -5.79 14.13
N CYS A 70 11.60 -5.20 15.27
CA CYS A 70 12.94 -4.77 15.66
C CYS A 70 13.62 -5.88 16.46
N TYR A 71 14.85 -6.23 16.08
CA TYR A 71 15.64 -7.30 16.70
C TYR A 71 16.93 -6.75 17.32
N GLY A 72 17.30 -7.33 18.47
CA GLY A 72 18.54 -7.03 19.19
C GLY A 72 18.40 -5.90 20.21
N PRO A 73 19.49 -5.53 20.89
CA PRO A 73 19.47 -4.62 22.03
C PRO A 73 18.72 -3.31 21.76
N GLY A 74 17.84 -2.93 22.68
CA GLY A 74 17.05 -1.71 22.57
C GLY A 74 15.90 -1.78 21.55
N ALA A 75 15.44 -2.97 21.18
CA ALA A 75 14.36 -3.19 20.21
C ALA A 75 13.10 -2.37 20.55
N TRP A 76 12.70 -2.32 21.84
CA TRP A 76 11.56 -1.51 22.28
C TRP A 76 11.72 -0.03 21.95
N GLY A 77 12.87 0.56 22.33
CA GLY A 77 13.09 1.99 22.08
C GLY A 77 13.11 2.37 20.59
N ARG A 78 13.56 1.44 19.72
CA ARG A 78 13.52 1.64 18.28
C ARG A 78 12.10 1.57 17.71
N ALA A 79 11.30 0.60 18.15
CA ALA A 79 9.91 0.47 17.75
C ALA A 79 9.07 1.66 18.24
N ASP A 80 9.23 2.07 19.50
CA ASP A 80 8.56 3.25 20.06
C ASP A 80 8.98 4.54 19.35
N GLY A 81 10.29 4.70 19.10
CA GLY A 81 10.81 5.82 18.33
C GLY A 81 10.29 5.86 16.88
N LEU A 82 10.09 4.71 16.25
CA LEU A 82 9.47 4.64 14.92
C LEU A 82 8.00 5.04 14.99
N ALA A 83 7.25 4.55 15.97
CA ALA A 83 5.84 4.88 16.18
C ALA A 83 5.62 6.40 16.34
N LEU A 84 6.57 7.12 16.94
CA LEU A 84 6.53 8.58 17.01
C LEU A 84 6.92 9.22 15.66
N ARG A 85 7.96 8.71 15.01
CA ARG A 85 8.49 9.29 13.77
C ARG A 85 7.54 9.16 12.57
N VAL A 86 6.68 8.16 12.50
CA VAL A 86 5.69 8.02 11.42
C VAL A 86 4.71 9.20 11.34
N HIS A 87 4.59 9.99 12.41
CA HIS A 87 3.77 11.21 12.44
C HIS A 87 4.57 12.49 12.18
N SER A 88 5.87 12.39 11.90
CA SER A 88 6.71 13.56 11.60
C SER A 88 6.41 14.14 10.20
N GLU A 89 6.71 15.43 10.01
CA GLU A 89 6.60 16.08 8.70
C GLU A 89 7.43 15.38 7.62
N ALA A 90 8.62 14.88 7.96
CA ALA A 90 9.47 14.14 7.04
C ALA A 90 8.84 12.80 6.62
N ALA A 91 8.20 12.10 7.56
CA ALA A 91 7.48 10.86 7.26
C ALA A 91 6.26 11.14 6.38
N GLN A 92 5.51 12.20 6.65
CA GLN A 92 4.37 12.62 5.84
C GLN A 92 4.79 12.96 4.41
N ALA A 93 5.84 13.78 4.24
CA ALA A 93 6.35 14.12 2.91
C ALA A 93 6.81 12.88 2.12
N SER A 94 7.48 11.93 2.79
CA SER A 94 7.91 10.67 2.15
C SER A 94 6.71 9.78 1.78
N SER A 95 5.71 9.74 2.64
CA SER A 95 4.46 9.01 2.47
C SER A 95 3.66 9.55 1.27
N GLU A 96 3.51 10.88 1.18
CA GLU A 96 2.87 11.56 0.06
C GLU A 96 3.60 11.31 -1.27
N ALA A 97 4.93 11.35 -1.27
CA ALA A 97 5.75 11.12 -2.47
C ALA A 97 5.62 9.67 -3.01
N LEU A 98 5.22 8.72 -2.16
CA LEU A 98 5.04 7.31 -2.51
C LEU A 98 3.56 6.90 -2.63
N ASP A 99 2.63 7.85 -2.53
CA ASP A 99 1.18 7.61 -2.53
C ASP A 99 0.74 6.56 -1.47
N ILE A 100 1.42 6.54 -0.32
CA ILE A 100 1.12 5.67 0.80
C ILE A 100 0.58 6.51 1.95
N GLY A 101 -0.58 6.16 2.50
CA GLY A 101 -1.10 6.76 3.72
C GLY A 101 -0.88 5.87 4.94
N ILE A 102 -0.34 6.44 6.01
CA ILE A 102 -0.25 5.77 7.31
C ILE A 102 -1.50 6.16 8.10
N LEU A 103 -2.39 5.19 8.37
CA LEU A 103 -3.68 5.44 9.02
C LEU A 103 -3.56 5.42 10.54
N SER A 104 -2.88 4.42 11.08
CA SER A 104 -2.74 4.23 12.53
C SER A 104 -1.49 3.45 12.90
N VAL A 105 -1.03 3.69 14.11
CA VAL A 105 -0.15 2.81 14.87
C VAL A 105 -1.06 2.00 15.78
N ASP A 106 -1.15 0.69 15.52
CA ASP A 106 -2.17 -0.14 16.15
C ASP A 106 -1.68 -0.75 17.46
N ARG A 107 -0.42 -1.17 17.48
CA ARG A 107 0.13 -1.87 18.63
C ARG A 107 1.66 -1.87 18.64
N ILE A 108 2.23 -1.77 19.83
CA ILE A 108 3.63 -2.10 20.11
C ILE A 108 3.63 -3.26 21.11
N GLN A 109 4.37 -4.31 20.83
CA GLN A 109 4.40 -5.50 21.65
C GLN A 109 5.83 -6.02 21.81
N ASP A 110 6.25 -6.20 23.05
CA ASP A 110 7.51 -6.86 23.36
C ASP A 110 7.33 -8.38 23.34
N VAL A 111 8.07 -9.04 22.45
CA VAL A 111 7.97 -10.49 22.23
C VAL A 111 9.36 -11.07 22.10
N PRO A 112 10.09 -11.26 23.21
CA PRO A 112 11.43 -11.81 23.16
C PRO A 112 11.47 -13.14 22.40
N ALA A 113 12.44 -13.30 21.52
CA ALA A 113 12.64 -14.51 20.76
C ALA A 113 13.68 -15.41 21.43
N LEU A 114 13.38 -16.68 21.58
CA LEU A 114 14.35 -17.67 22.03
C LEU A 114 15.22 -18.08 20.83
N VAL A 115 16.49 -17.70 20.86
CA VAL A 115 17.43 -17.96 19.75
C VAL A 115 18.05 -19.36 19.88
N ASP A 116 18.34 -19.76 21.11
CA ASP A 116 18.80 -21.11 21.45
C ASP A 116 18.23 -21.50 22.82
N ALA A 117 18.60 -22.70 23.32
CA ALA A 117 18.04 -23.22 24.56
C ALA A 117 18.25 -22.34 25.80
N THR A 118 19.12 -21.31 25.72
CA THR A 118 19.55 -20.50 26.85
C THR A 118 19.57 -18.99 26.58
N HIS A 119 19.41 -18.55 25.33
CA HIS A 119 19.52 -17.14 24.96
C HIS A 119 18.21 -16.59 24.42
N TYR A 120 17.74 -15.53 25.06
CA TYR A 120 16.68 -14.67 24.54
C TYR A 120 17.28 -13.48 23.80
N GLU A 121 16.72 -13.18 22.64
CA GLU A 121 16.97 -11.96 21.88
C GLU A 121 15.82 -10.98 22.14
N GLU A 122 16.15 -9.73 22.38
CA GLU A 122 15.14 -8.67 22.41
C GLU A 122 14.48 -8.57 21.06
N ARG A 123 13.16 -8.61 21.04
CA ARG A 123 12.34 -8.47 19.85
C ARG A 123 11.09 -7.71 20.19
N THR A 124 10.84 -6.64 19.45
CA THR A 124 9.61 -5.84 19.59
C THR A 124 8.91 -5.76 18.26
N ILE A 125 7.61 -5.91 18.28
CA ILE A 125 6.73 -5.87 17.11
C ILE A 125 5.94 -4.58 17.17
N LEU A 126 5.93 -3.83 16.07
CA LEU A 126 5.12 -2.66 15.82
C LEU A 126 4.16 -2.99 14.67
N ASP A 127 2.87 -2.94 14.93
CA ASP A 127 1.81 -3.12 13.94
C ASP A 127 1.23 -1.76 13.55
N LEU A 128 1.12 -1.53 12.24
CA LEU A 128 0.55 -0.32 11.67
C LEU A 128 -0.48 -0.68 10.59
N THR A 129 -1.47 0.16 10.44
CA THR A 129 -2.40 0.11 9.30
C THR A 129 -2.06 1.21 8.32
N CYS A 130 -1.84 0.83 7.08
CA CYS A 130 -1.56 1.73 5.97
C CYS A 130 -2.56 1.54 4.85
N HIS A 131 -2.60 2.51 3.93
CA HIS A 131 -3.38 2.38 2.70
C HIS A 131 -2.61 2.90 1.50
N TYR A 132 -2.98 2.41 0.32
CA TYR A 132 -2.52 2.92 -0.97
C TYR A 132 -3.62 2.75 -2.02
N VAL A 133 -3.48 3.40 -3.17
CA VAL A 133 -4.39 3.22 -4.29
C VAL A 133 -3.71 2.35 -5.35
N GLY A 134 -4.31 1.19 -5.61
CA GLY A 134 -3.91 0.37 -6.75
C GLY A 134 -4.69 0.80 -7.99
N SER A 135 -4.00 1.00 -9.11
CA SER A 135 -4.64 1.33 -10.38
C SER A 135 -4.23 0.36 -11.50
N TYR A 136 -5.09 0.25 -12.48
CA TYR A 136 -4.89 -0.54 -13.68
C TYR A 136 -5.54 0.17 -14.86
N VAL A 137 -4.81 0.29 -15.95
CA VAL A 137 -5.32 0.88 -17.20
C VAL A 137 -5.60 -0.23 -18.20
N GLU A 138 -6.81 -0.24 -18.75
CA GLU A 138 -7.21 -1.17 -19.78
C GLU A 138 -7.77 -0.43 -21.00
N TRP A 139 -7.52 -0.98 -22.17
CA TRP A 139 -8.19 -0.52 -23.38
C TRP A 139 -9.63 -1.05 -23.40
N THR A 140 -10.57 -0.16 -23.55
CA THR A 140 -12.01 -0.48 -23.60
C THR A 140 -12.58 0.03 -24.91
N SER A 141 -13.19 -0.85 -25.69
CA SER A 141 -13.89 -0.41 -26.90
C SER A 141 -15.06 0.49 -26.50
N TRP A 142 -15.21 1.59 -27.20
CA TRP A 142 -16.27 2.56 -26.98
C TRP A 142 -17.09 2.75 -28.26
N ILE A 143 -18.33 3.18 -28.10
CA ILE A 143 -19.19 3.48 -29.23
C ILE A 143 -18.93 4.93 -29.63
N GLU A 144 -18.25 5.13 -30.75
CA GLU A 144 -17.89 6.45 -31.25
C GLU A 144 -19.11 7.24 -31.73
N ALA A 145 -20.05 6.55 -32.37
CA ALA A 145 -21.32 7.15 -32.80
C ALA A 145 -22.42 6.11 -32.87
N ILE A 146 -23.61 6.50 -32.50
CA ILE A 146 -24.84 5.73 -32.74
C ILE A 146 -25.65 6.46 -33.79
N GLN A 147 -25.88 5.82 -34.93
CA GLN A 147 -26.81 6.32 -35.96
C GLN A 147 -28.05 5.44 -35.94
N GLY A 148 -29.18 6.05 -35.78
CA GLY A 148 -30.46 5.37 -35.78
C GLY A 148 -31.56 6.26 -36.32
N SER A 149 -32.69 5.68 -36.73
CA SER A 149 -33.91 6.41 -37.03
C SER A 149 -35.02 5.96 -36.08
N LEU A 150 -35.71 6.89 -35.49
CA LEU A 150 -36.93 6.63 -34.75
C LEU A 150 -38.10 6.63 -35.76
N VAL A 151 -38.74 5.48 -35.90
CA VAL A 151 -39.96 5.35 -36.69
C VAL A 151 -41.10 5.22 -35.68
N ALA A 152 -41.90 6.25 -35.55
CA ALA A 152 -43.18 6.16 -34.84
C ALA A 152 -44.31 6.07 -35.86
N ASP A 153 -45.31 5.28 -35.58
CA ASP A 153 -46.51 5.21 -36.43
C ASP A 153 -47.06 6.63 -36.60
N ASP A 154 -47.17 7.06 -37.84
CA ASP A 154 -47.66 8.37 -38.26
C ASP A 154 -46.75 9.59 -38.03
N LEU A 155 -45.46 9.43 -37.65
CA LEU A 155 -44.52 10.54 -37.58
C LEU A 155 -43.33 10.33 -38.54
N PRO A 156 -42.80 11.42 -39.14
CA PRO A 156 -41.62 11.30 -39.98
C PRO A 156 -40.42 10.84 -39.14
N SER A 157 -39.57 9.98 -39.70
CA SER A 157 -38.33 9.50 -39.04
C SER A 157 -37.40 10.66 -38.72
N VAL A 158 -36.99 10.77 -37.47
CA VAL A 158 -36.02 11.75 -37.04
C VAL A 158 -34.68 11.05 -36.86
N PRO A 159 -33.59 11.46 -37.54
CA PRO A 159 -32.26 10.89 -37.30
C PRO A 159 -31.75 11.33 -35.94
N ILE A 160 -31.30 10.37 -35.12
CA ILE A 160 -30.63 10.62 -33.87
C ILE A 160 -29.11 10.47 -34.14
N THR A 161 -28.37 11.56 -34.05
CA THR A 161 -26.92 11.56 -34.10
C THR A 161 -26.40 12.01 -32.73
N THR A 162 -25.66 11.14 -32.03
CA THR A 162 -24.89 11.51 -30.84
C THR A 162 -23.43 11.61 -31.25
N ALA A 163 -22.85 12.74 -31.02
CA ALA A 163 -21.41 12.99 -31.20
C ALA A 163 -20.65 12.67 -29.93
#